data_6185ecf76b0ea2b1e97349a6fbc35731
#
_entry.id   6185ecf76b0ea2b1e97349a6fbc35731
#
_cell.length_a   1.000
_cell.length_b   1.000
_cell.length_c   1.000
_cell.angle_alpha   90.00
_cell.angle_beta   90.00
_cell.angle_gamma   90.00
#
_symmetry.space_group_name_H-M   'P 1'
#
loop_
_entity.id
_entity.type
_entity.pdbx_description
1 polymer ?
#
loop_
_entity_poly.entity_id
_entity_poly.type
_entity_poly.pdbx_seq_one_letter_code
_entity_poly.pdbx_strand_id
1 'polypeptide(L)'
;DDFVEKLGGMNLTMDAYKLMTLSNIKYQENFKALYGEDSELVSDEDALSYLKENGYMSANHILIMTKDPSTGEELSDSDKADKKAKADEIYKELAAITDQSELMKRFAELKEEYCEDTGKTTFPDGYTFTEGKMVPEFENAVKALGDYEVSEPVQSDYGYHIILRLPDDPDSVIDYTSQNTPMTARKYWANADYAERMEAVLGETKLEYVPGFAQIELADFIK
;
A
#
# COMPACT_ATOMS: atom_id res chain seq x y z
N ASP A 1 40.39 -10.70 13.89
CA ASP A 1 39.53 -9.83 13.33
C ASP A 1 38.06 -10.25 13.47
N ASP A 2 37.37 -9.57 14.36
CA ASP A 2 35.98 -9.80 14.80
C ASP A 2 35.00 -10.07 13.64
N PHE A 3 35.17 -9.39 12.50
CA PHE A 3 34.29 -9.55 11.33
C PHE A 3 34.43 -10.91 10.64
N VAL A 4 35.68 -11.40 10.48
CA VAL A 4 35.94 -12.72 9.87
C VAL A 4 35.42 -13.82 10.76
N GLU A 5 35.53 -13.66 12.08
CA GLU A 5 35.01 -14.62 13.06
C GLU A 5 33.47 -14.68 13.01
N LYS A 6 32.80 -13.51 12.88
CA LYS A 6 31.35 -13.45 12.69
C LYS A 6 30.87 -14.11 11.39
N LEU A 7 31.60 -13.92 10.28
CA LEU A 7 31.33 -14.64 9.04
C LEU A 7 31.48 -16.16 9.20
N GLY A 8 32.52 -16.59 9.89
CA GLY A 8 32.74 -18.02 10.21
C GLY A 8 31.58 -18.59 11.03
N GLY A 9 31.05 -17.83 11.99
CA GLY A 9 29.85 -18.21 12.76
C GLY A 9 28.58 -18.36 11.91
N MET A 10 28.53 -17.72 10.72
CA MET A 10 27.44 -17.83 9.73
C MET A 10 27.76 -18.88 8.64
N ASN A 11 28.83 -19.64 8.74
CA ASN A 11 29.35 -20.55 7.70
C ASN A 11 29.65 -19.82 6.37
N LEU A 12 30.05 -18.56 6.42
CA LEU A 12 30.42 -17.76 5.26
C LEU A 12 31.93 -17.53 5.19
N THR A 13 32.50 -17.68 4.00
CA THR A 13 33.87 -17.23 3.72
C THR A 13 33.87 -15.75 3.34
N MET A 14 35.00 -15.06 3.49
CA MET A 14 35.18 -13.69 3.04
C MET A 14 34.89 -13.53 1.54
N ASP A 15 35.26 -14.50 0.72
CA ASP A 15 35.05 -14.43 -0.74
C ASP A 15 33.57 -14.64 -1.09
N ALA A 16 32.87 -15.54 -0.41
CA ALA A 16 31.44 -15.70 -0.55
C ALA A 16 30.71 -14.41 -0.16
N TYR A 17 31.08 -13.80 0.96
CA TYR A 17 30.52 -12.53 1.41
C TYR A 17 30.74 -11.39 0.39
N LYS A 18 31.99 -11.28 -0.15
CA LYS A 18 32.28 -10.28 -1.20
C LYS A 18 31.45 -10.52 -2.45
N LEU A 19 31.31 -11.78 -2.89
CA LEU A 19 30.52 -12.11 -4.08
C LEU A 19 29.04 -11.75 -3.88
N MET A 20 28.46 -12.10 -2.73
CA MET A 20 27.07 -11.74 -2.38
C MET A 20 26.89 -10.23 -2.35
N THR A 21 27.82 -9.51 -1.74
CA THR A 21 27.78 -8.03 -1.65
C THR A 21 27.85 -7.40 -3.05
N LEU A 22 28.77 -7.86 -3.91
CA LEU A 22 28.90 -7.37 -5.27
C LEU A 22 27.66 -7.69 -6.10
N SER A 23 27.07 -8.87 -5.94
CA SER A 23 25.84 -9.24 -6.62
C SER A 23 24.68 -8.36 -6.19
N ASN A 24 24.56 -8.08 -4.90
CA ASN A 24 23.55 -7.16 -4.39
C ASN A 24 23.73 -5.72 -4.90
N ILE A 25 24.98 -5.21 -4.88
CA ILE A 25 25.27 -3.88 -5.44
C ILE A 25 24.88 -3.82 -6.93
N LYS A 26 25.28 -4.82 -7.72
CA LYS A 26 24.91 -4.86 -9.14
C LYS A 26 23.38 -4.93 -9.36
N TYR A 27 22.70 -5.69 -8.53
CA TYR A 27 21.24 -5.77 -8.56
C TYR A 27 20.62 -4.39 -8.33
N GLN A 28 21.04 -3.67 -7.30
CA GLN A 28 20.55 -2.34 -6.96
C GLN A 28 20.88 -1.29 -8.05
N GLU A 29 22.12 -1.31 -8.57
CA GLU A 29 22.54 -0.40 -9.63
C GLU A 29 21.75 -0.63 -10.94
N ASN A 30 21.50 -1.90 -11.30
CA ASN A 30 20.69 -2.23 -12.47
C ASN A 30 19.23 -1.82 -12.27
N PHE A 31 18.66 -2.07 -11.10
CA PHE A 31 17.29 -1.64 -10.77
C PHE A 31 17.18 -0.12 -10.90
N LYS A 32 18.08 0.61 -10.26
CA LYS A 32 18.14 2.07 -10.29
C LYS A 32 18.31 2.62 -11.72
N ALA A 33 19.13 1.98 -12.55
CA ALA A 33 19.33 2.38 -13.93
C ALA A 33 18.08 2.22 -14.80
N LEU A 34 17.23 1.22 -14.49
CA LEU A 34 16.00 0.94 -15.24
C LEU A 34 14.80 1.76 -14.77
N TYR A 35 14.66 1.93 -13.46
CA TYR A 35 13.42 2.47 -12.88
C TYR A 35 13.62 3.77 -12.09
N GLY A 36 14.86 4.21 -11.83
CA GLY A 36 15.19 5.29 -10.91
C GLY A 36 15.35 4.81 -9.47
N GLU A 37 15.76 5.69 -8.58
CA GLU A 37 16.00 5.37 -7.17
C GLU A 37 14.70 5.09 -6.41
N ASP A 38 13.68 5.89 -6.72
CA ASP A 38 12.31 5.79 -6.17
C ASP A 38 11.28 5.28 -7.18
N SER A 39 11.75 4.63 -8.26
CA SER A 39 10.94 4.15 -9.38
C SER A 39 10.29 5.27 -10.21
N GLU A 40 10.86 6.46 -10.19
CA GLU A 40 10.36 7.65 -10.88
C GLU A 40 10.45 7.54 -12.42
N LEU A 41 11.18 6.56 -12.96
CA LEU A 41 11.25 6.30 -14.40
C LEU A 41 10.15 5.34 -14.90
N VAL A 42 9.38 4.75 -14.00
CA VAL A 42 8.18 3.97 -14.37
C VAL A 42 7.12 4.92 -14.91
N SER A 43 6.51 4.58 -16.04
CA SER A 43 5.46 5.40 -16.63
C SER A 43 4.17 5.38 -15.79
N ASP A 44 3.36 6.44 -15.90
CA ASP A 44 2.04 6.47 -15.26
C ASP A 44 1.16 5.32 -15.78
N GLU A 45 1.24 5.02 -17.07
CA GLU A 45 0.50 3.94 -17.72
C GLU A 45 0.79 2.58 -17.08
N ASP A 46 2.07 2.27 -16.85
CA ASP A 46 2.49 1.00 -16.24
C ASP A 46 2.00 0.89 -14.79
N ALA A 47 2.16 1.96 -14.00
CA ALA A 47 1.75 1.97 -12.61
C ALA A 47 0.22 1.91 -12.45
N LEU A 48 -0.53 2.63 -13.29
CA LEU A 48 -2.00 2.58 -13.32
C LEU A 48 -2.51 1.22 -13.81
N SER A 49 -1.83 0.61 -14.79
CA SER A 49 -2.14 -0.76 -15.24
C SER A 49 -1.99 -1.76 -14.11
N TYR A 50 -0.91 -1.62 -13.32
CA TYR A 50 -0.68 -2.46 -12.14
C TYR A 50 -1.83 -2.34 -11.12
N LEU A 51 -2.27 -1.12 -10.78
CA LEU A 51 -3.39 -0.91 -9.86
C LEU A 51 -4.66 -1.59 -10.38
N LYS A 52 -4.98 -1.36 -11.64
CA LYS A 52 -6.18 -1.91 -12.28
C LYS A 52 -6.16 -3.44 -12.36
N GLU A 53 -5.06 -4.03 -12.80
CA GLU A 53 -4.92 -5.49 -12.95
C GLU A 53 -4.96 -6.22 -11.62
N ASN A 54 -4.51 -5.57 -10.54
CA ASN A 54 -4.54 -6.11 -9.18
C ASN A 54 -5.79 -5.71 -8.40
N GLY A 55 -6.76 -5.01 -9.03
CA GLY A 55 -8.06 -4.70 -8.43
C GLY A 55 -7.99 -3.68 -7.29
N TYR A 56 -7.03 -2.75 -7.36
CA TYR A 56 -6.95 -1.64 -6.40
C TYR A 56 -8.06 -0.63 -6.62
N MET A 57 -8.47 0.01 -5.55
CA MET A 57 -9.44 1.11 -5.51
C MET A 57 -8.94 2.15 -4.52
N SER A 58 -9.19 3.43 -4.82
CA SER A 58 -8.76 4.53 -3.96
C SER A 58 -9.98 5.31 -3.45
N ALA A 59 -10.01 5.60 -2.15
CA ALA A 59 -11.07 6.39 -1.53
C ALA A 59 -10.57 7.11 -0.29
N ASN A 60 -11.14 8.28 -0.04
CA ASN A 60 -11.02 8.97 1.24
C ASN A 60 -12.35 8.91 1.98
N HIS A 61 -12.36 9.08 3.31
CA HIS A 61 -13.61 9.06 4.06
C HIS A 61 -13.59 9.97 5.29
N ILE A 62 -14.79 10.29 5.75
CA ILE A 62 -15.05 10.88 7.05
C ILE A 62 -15.84 9.85 7.85
N LEU A 63 -15.29 9.39 8.96
CA LEU A 63 -15.95 8.45 9.86
C LEU A 63 -16.56 9.20 11.05
N ILE A 64 -17.86 9.03 11.25
CA ILE A 64 -18.59 9.48 12.45
C ILE A 64 -18.93 8.23 13.27
N MET A 65 -18.18 8.00 14.35
CA MET A 65 -18.29 6.78 15.16
C MET A 65 -19.62 6.69 15.92
N THR A 66 -20.15 5.47 16.01
CA THR A 66 -21.34 5.14 16.84
C THR A 66 -20.98 4.33 18.07
N LYS A 67 -19.69 4.20 18.35
CA LYS A 67 -19.12 3.59 19.55
C LYS A 67 -18.24 4.58 20.28
N ASP A 68 -18.18 4.46 21.61
CA ASP A 68 -17.22 5.20 22.41
C ASP A 68 -15.79 4.74 22.07
N PRO A 69 -14.90 5.63 21.64
CA PRO A 69 -13.56 5.26 21.21
C PRO A 69 -12.66 4.74 22.35
N SER A 70 -13.03 5.02 23.62
CA SER A 70 -12.25 4.63 24.79
C SER A 70 -12.67 3.27 25.34
N THR A 71 -13.98 2.97 25.30
CA THR A 71 -14.55 1.72 25.84
C THR A 71 -14.93 0.70 24.79
N GLY A 72 -15.17 1.13 23.54
CA GLY A 72 -15.70 0.32 22.45
C GLY A 72 -17.20 0.00 22.60
N GLU A 73 -17.86 0.57 23.61
CA GLU A 73 -19.29 0.35 23.85
C GLU A 73 -20.13 1.14 22.86
N GLU A 74 -21.28 0.58 22.51
CA GLU A 74 -22.27 1.24 21.65
C GLU A 74 -22.83 2.49 22.31
N LEU A 75 -22.95 3.59 21.55
CA LEU A 75 -23.63 4.79 22.01
C LEU A 75 -25.15 4.53 22.19
N SER A 76 -25.83 5.39 22.95
CA SER A 76 -27.28 5.34 23.07
C SER A 76 -27.96 5.58 21.71
N ASP A 77 -29.22 5.11 21.57
CA ASP A 77 -29.99 5.33 20.33
C ASP A 77 -30.16 6.81 20.02
N SER A 78 -30.29 7.66 21.05
CA SER A 78 -30.34 9.11 20.86
C SER A 78 -29.04 9.68 20.30
N ASP A 79 -27.89 9.25 20.86
CA ASP A 79 -26.58 9.73 20.40
C ASP A 79 -26.27 9.23 18.97
N LYS A 80 -26.65 7.98 18.68
CA LYS A 80 -26.55 7.45 17.30
C LYS A 80 -27.39 8.22 16.29
N ALA A 81 -28.59 8.67 16.71
CA ALA A 81 -29.42 9.52 15.85
C ALA A 81 -28.78 10.89 15.59
N ASP A 82 -28.14 11.48 16.59
CA ASP A 82 -27.40 12.73 16.45
C ASP A 82 -26.16 12.55 15.55
N LYS A 83 -25.43 11.44 15.70
CA LYS A 83 -24.31 11.08 14.82
C LYS A 83 -24.76 10.90 13.38
N LYS A 84 -25.91 10.22 13.14
CA LYS A 84 -26.49 10.08 11.81
C LYS A 84 -26.87 11.44 11.19
N ALA A 85 -27.52 12.30 11.96
CA ALA A 85 -27.88 13.63 11.52
C ALA A 85 -26.64 14.46 11.12
N LYS A 86 -25.54 14.34 11.87
CA LYS A 86 -24.27 14.99 11.51
C LYS A 86 -23.69 14.41 10.21
N ALA A 87 -23.68 13.09 10.05
CA ALA A 87 -23.23 12.46 8.81
C ALA A 87 -24.05 12.91 7.59
N ASP A 88 -25.38 13.01 7.74
CA ASP A 88 -26.27 13.51 6.70
C ASP A 88 -26.04 14.99 6.35
N GLU A 89 -25.69 15.82 7.34
CA GLU A 89 -25.35 17.23 7.16
C GLU A 89 -24.07 17.36 6.31
N ILE A 90 -23.02 16.63 6.68
CA ILE A 90 -21.72 16.60 5.97
C ILE A 90 -21.93 16.14 4.52
N TYR A 91 -22.66 15.04 4.31
CA TYR A 91 -22.97 14.55 2.97
C TYR A 91 -23.68 15.60 2.12
N LYS A 92 -24.74 16.22 2.65
CA LYS A 92 -25.51 17.26 1.92
C LYS A 92 -24.66 18.44 1.51
N GLU A 93 -23.74 18.85 2.37
CA GLU A 93 -22.80 19.93 2.06
C GLU A 93 -21.87 19.54 0.91
N LEU A 94 -21.22 18.35 1.00
CA LEU A 94 -20.29 17.88 -0.01
C LEU A 94 -20.98 17.57 -1.35
N ALA A 95 -22.15 16.95 -1.34
CA ALA A 95 -22.90 16.60 -2.52
C ALA A 95 -23.42 17.82 -3.32
N ALA A 96 -23.47 18.99 -2.70
CA ALA A 96 -23.85 20.24 -3.37
C ALA A 96 -22.68 20.88 -4.14
N ILE A 97 -21.43 20.45 -3.92
CA ILE A 97 -20.24 20.99 -4.55
C ILE A 97 -20.02 20.28 -5.89
N THR A 98 -19.95 21.03 -6.98
CA THR A 98 -19.74 20.50 -8.33
C THR A 98 -18.34 20.70 -8.86
N ASP A 99 -17.58 21.64 -8.30
CA ASP A 99 -16.17 21.85 -8.63
C ASP A 99 -15.30 20.89 -7.85
N GLN A 100 -14.49 20.10 -8.56
CA GLN A 100 -13.66 19.05 -7.96
C GLN A 100 -12.61 19.61 -6.98
N SER A 101 -11.99 20.74 -7.31
CA SER A 101 -10.98 21.35 -6.44
C SER A 101 -11.58 21.87 -5.14
N GLU A 102 -12.78 22.48 -5.25
CA GLU A 102 -13.53 22.92 -4.08
C GLU A 102 -13.99 21.73 -3.24
N LEU A 103 -14.50 20.66 -3.88
CA LEU A 103 -14.90 19.41 -3.21
C LEU A 103 -13.75 18.81 -2.41
N MET A 104 -12.59 18.62 -3.03
CA MET A 104 -11.39 18.06 -2.38
C MET A 104 -10.97 18.91 -1.19
N LYS A 105 -10.92 20.21 -1.35
CA LYS A 105 -10.58 21.14 -0.27
C LYS A 105 -11.57 21.05 0.89
N ARG A 106 -12.88 21.12 0.57
CA ARG A 106 -13.92 21.09 1.60
C ARG A 106 -14.00 19.75 2.30
N PHE A 107 -13.79 18.66 1.56
CA PHE A 107 -13.70 17.32 2.13
C PHE A 107 -12.55 17.21 3.14
N ALA A 108 -11.38 17.74 2.80
CA ALA A 108 -10.22 17.73 3.71
C ALA A 108 -10.48 18.55 5.00
N GLU A 109 -11.11 19.72 4.89
CA GLU A 109 -11.50 20.54 6.03
C GLU A 109 -12.47 19.79 6.96
N LEU A 110 -13.53 19.19 6.41
CA LEU A 110 -14.52 18.44 7.18
C LEU A 110 -13.93 17.14 7.75
N LYS A 111 -13.03 16.49 7.03
CA LYS A 111 -12.27 15.33 7.54
C LYS A 111 -11.45 15.70 8.77
N GLU A 112 -10.72 16.81 8.73
CA GLU A 112 -9.93 17.25 9.88
C GLU A 112 -10.82 17.58 11.08
N GLU A 113 -11.96 18.24 10.83
CA GLU A 113 -12.88 18.69 11.89
C GLU A 113 -13.68 17.53 12.53
N TYR A 114 -14.19 16.59 11.71
CA TYR A 114 -15.20 15.62 12.17
C TYR A 114 -14.74 14.16 12.09
N CYS A 115 -13.69 13.81 11.35
CA CYS A 115 -13.33 12.41 11.20
C CYS A 115 -12.75 11.82 12.49
N GLU A 116 -13.41 10.79 12.99
CA GLU A 116 -13.02 10.07 14.21
C GLU A 116 -12.19 8.81 13.89
N ASP A 117 -11.84 8.57 12.61
CA ASP A 117 -10.92 7.49 12.23
C ASP A 117 -9.49 7.79 12.71
N THR A 118 -8.92 6.86 13.48
CA THR A 118 -7.53 6.95 13.95
C THR A 118 -6.51 6.83 12.83
N GLY A 119 -6.89 6.19 11.71
CA GLY A 119 -6.07 6.03 10.52
C GLY A 119 -5.85 7.34 9.75
N LYS A 120 -6.66 8.39 9.99
CA LYS A 120 -6.57 9.67 9.27
C LYS A 120 -5.19 10.33 9.33
N THR A 121 -4.44 10.08 10.39
CA THR A 121 -3.09 10.63 10.58
C THR A 121 -2.04 9.90 9.73
N THR A 122 -2.23 8.60 9.52
CA THR A 122 -1.32 7.76 8.71
C THR A 122 -1.66 7.87 7.22
N PHE A 123 -2.97 8.02 6.91
CA PHE A 123 -3.50 8.09 5.54
C PHE A 123 -4.31 9.38 5.35
N PRO A 124 -3.66 10.56 5.39
CA PRO A 124 -4.36 11.84 5.29
C PRO A 124 -5.09 11.99 3.95
N ASP A 125 -4.51 11.49 2.88
CA ASP A 125 -5.04 11.60 1.52
C ASP A 125 -6.01 10.47 1.14
N GLY A 126 -6.25 9.53 2.06
CA GLY A 126 -7.15 8.38 1.86
C GLY A 126 -6.41 7.06 1.75
N TYR A 127 -7.13 6.04 1.33
CA TYR A 127 -6.66 4.66 1.26
C TYR A 127 -6.68 4.17 -0.19
N THR A 128 -5.63 3.45 -0.59
CA THR A 128 -5.61 2.63 -1.81
C THR A 128 -5.52 1.17 -1.39
N PHE A 129 -6.50 0.37 -1.74
CA PHE A 129 -6.69 -0.97 -1.20
C PHE A 129 -7.34 -1.91 -2.21
N THR A 130 -7.22 -3.22 -1.98
CA THR A 130 -7.89 -4.27 -2.75
C THR A 130 -9.07 -4.85 -1.98
N GLU A 131 -9.91 -5.62 -2.65
CA GLU A 131 -11.04 -6.33 -2.04
C GLU A 131 -10.62 -7.19 -0.84
N GLY A 132 -11.44 -7.18 0.22
CA GLY A 132 -11.20 -7.90 1.47
C GLY A 132 -10.29 -7.18 2.46
N LYS A 133 -9.86 -5.95 2.16
CA LYS A 133 -9.01 -5.14 3.06
C LYS A 133 -9.79 -4.19 3.95
N MET A 134 -10.98 -3.78 3.52
CA MET A 134 -11.87 -2.89 4.27
C MET A 134 -13.16 -3.65 4.66
N VAL A 135 -13.99 -3.03 5.48
CA VAL A 135 -15.30 -3.61 5.81
C VAL A 135 -16.18 -3.66 4.56
N PRO A 136 -17.01 -4.71 4.40
CA PRO A 136 -17.77 -4.95 3.16
C PRO A 136 -18.67 -3.79 2.74
N GLU A 137 -19.28 -3.09 3.70
CA GLU A 137 -20.15 -1.94 3.45
C GLU A 137 -19.37 -0.81 2.80
N PHE A 138 -18.16 -0.53 3.29
CA PHE A 138 -17.27 0.48 2.72
C PHE A 138 -16.83 0.10 1.30
N GLU A 139 -16.34 -1.14 1.11
CA GLU A 139 -15.88 -1.61 -0.21
C GLU A 139 -16.99 -1.58 -1.26
N ASN A 140 -18.20 -2.02 -0.89
CA ASN A 140 -19.34 -2.00 -1.79
C ASN A 140 -19.73 -0.57 -2.20
N ALA A 141 -19.66 0.37 -1.26
CA ALA A 141 -19.91 1.76 -1.57
C ALA A 141 -18.85 2.33 -2.51
N VAL A 142 -17.54 2.08 -2.25
CA VAL A 142 -16.46 2.53 -3.13
C VAL A 142 -16.59 1.97 -4.55
N LYS A 143 -17.00 0.70 -4.69
CA LYS A 143 -17.24 0.06 -6.00
C LYS A 143 -18.40 0.69 -6.78
N ALA A 144 -19.39 1.25 -6.09
CA ALA A 144 -20.56 1.85 -6.71
C ALA A 144 -20.36 3.31 -7.14
N LEU A 145 -19.32 3.98 -6.63
CA LEU A 145 -19.04 5.38 -6.88
C LEU A 145 -18.13 5.56 -8.12
N GLY A 146 -18.40 6.62 -8.88
CA GLY A 146 -17.46 7.17 -9.86
C GLY A 146 -16.42 8.07 -9.20
N ASP A 147 -15.34 8.38 -9.94
CA ASP A 147 -14.28 9.27 -9.45
C ASP A 147 -14.84 10.63 -9.03
N TYR A 148 -14.40 11.10 -7.85
CA TYR A 148 -14.86 12.34 -7.19
C TYR A 148 -16.33 12.34 -6.79
N GLU A 149 -16.99 11.18 -6.76
CA GLU A 149 -18.34 11.05 -6.25
C GLU A 149 -18.31 10.79 -4.73
N VAL A 150 -19.27 11.41 -4.02
CA VAL A 150 -19.42 11.28 -2.57
C VAL A 150 -20.61 10.37 -2.27
N SER A 151 -20.42 9.38 -1.39
CA SER A 151 -21.49 8.49 -0.96
C SER A 151 -22.47 9.18 -0.02
N GLU A 152 -23.73 8.73 0.00
CA GLU A 152 -24.54 8.88 1.20
C GLU A 152 -23.84 8.23 2.40
N PRO A 153 -24.21 8.60 3.66
CA PRO A 153 -23.63 7.97 4.83
C PRO A 153 -23.83 6.46 4.85
N VAL A 154 -22.72 5.72 4.75
CA VAL A 154 -22.67 4.24 4.75
C VAL A 154 -22.45 3.76 6.17
N GLN A 155 -23.38 2.95 6.69
CA GLN A 155 -23.27 2.41 8.04
C GLN A 155 -22.43 1.13 8.07
N SER A 156 -21.51 1.06 9.01
CA SER A 156 -20.74 -0.14 9.38
C SER A 156 -20.77 -0.36 10.89
N ASP A 157 -20.07 -1.38 11.37
CA ASP A 157 -19.86 -1.62 12.81
C ASP A 157 -19.08 -0.52 13.52
N TYR A 158 -18.38 0.37 12.79
CA TYR A 158 -17.65 1.50 13.35
C TYR A 158 -18.51 2.76 13.48
N GLY A 159 -19.47 2.95 12.57
CA GLY A 159 -20.29 4.13 12.49
C GLY A 159 -20.70 4.47 11.07
N TYR A 160 -20.87 5.76 10.79
CA TYR A 160 -21.26 6.27 9.48
C TYR A 160 -20.04 6.80 8.72
N HIS A 161 -19.81 6.28 7.52
CA HIS A 161 -18.76 6.71 6.61
C HIS A 161 -19.36 7.58 5.51
N ILE A 162 -18.85 8.78 5.32
CA ILE A 162 -19.04 9.59 4.14
C ILE A 162 -17.80 9.38 3.28
N ILE A 163 -17.97 8.72 2.12
CA ILE A 163 -16.89 8.23 1.30
C ILE A 163 -16.77 9.09 0.05
N LEU A 164 -15.56 9.53 -0.26
CA LEU A 164 -15.20 10.17 -1.51
C LEU A 164 -14.35 9.19 -2.33
N ARG A 165 -14.86 8.75 -3.48
CA ARG A 165 -14.10 7.95 -4.43
C ARG A 165 -12.99 8.81 -5.04
N LEU A 166 -11.77 8.30 -5.03
CA LEU A 166 -10.62 8.94 -5.66
C LEU A 166 -10.24 8.20 -6.95
N PRO A 167 -9.75 8.91 -7.98
CA PRO A 167 -9.14 8.26 -9.12
C PRO A 167 -7.90 7.47 -8.69
N ASP A 168 -7.51 6.51 -9.52
CA ASP A 168 -6.26 5.80 -9.31
C ASP A 168 -5.09 6.76 -9.55
N ASP A 169 -4.11 6.70 -8.65
CA ASP A 169 -2.90 7.53 -8.71
C ASP A 169 -1.67 6.61 -8.73
N PRO A 170 -0.78 6.74 -9.73
CA PRO A 170 0.42 5.91 -9.85
C PRO A 170 1.36 6.01 -8.64
N ASP A 171 1.29 7.10 -7.90
CA ASP A 171 2.09 7.35 -6.71
C ASP A 171 1.36 7.03 -5.39
N SER A 172 0.14 6.47 -5.47
CA SER A 172 -0.59 6.00 -4.28
C SER A 172 0.24 5.00 -3.49
N VAL A 173 0.32 5.22 -2.19
CA VAL A 173 0.91 4.25 -1.26
C VAL A 173 -0.07 3.10 -1.05
N ILE A 174 0.33 1.90 -1.46
CA ILE A 174 -0.50 0.70 -1.41
C ILE A 174 -0.04 -0.30 -0.34
N ASP A 175 1.17 -0.12 0.19
CA ASP A 175 1.70 -0.94 1.27
C ASP A 175 2.89 -0.25 1.95
N TYR A 176 3.41 -0.85 3.01
CA TYR A 176 4.62 -0.44 3.70
C TYR A 176 5.56 -1.62 3.90
N THR A 177 6.86 -1.39 3.74
CA THR A 177 7.87 -2.39 4.10
C THR A 177 7.89 -2.64 5.62
N SER A 178 8.55 -3.71 6.04
CA SER A 178 8.80 -4.00 7.48
C SER A 178 9.54 -2.87 8.22
N GLN A 179 10.19 -1.97 7.49
CA GLN A 179 10.87 -0.78 8.02
C GLN A 179 10.01 0.48 7.93
N ASN A 180 8.71 0.32 7.66
CA ASN A 180 7.75 1.41 7.49
C ASN A 180 8.08 2.37 6.33
N THR A 181 8.72 1.88 5.28
CA THR A 181 8.95 2.64 4.04
C THR A 181 7.74 2.50 3.12
N PRO A 182 7.17 3.59 2.59
CA PRO A 182 6.02 3.53 1.71
C PRO A 182 6.36 2.82 0.39
N MET A 183 5.46 1.94 -0.02
CA MET A 183 5.50 1.21 -1.27
C MET A 183 4.38 1.70 -2.18
N THR A 184 4.75 2.45 -3.24
CA THR A 184 3.80 2.97 -4.22
C THR A 184 3.50 1.95 -5.32
N ALA A 185 2.45 2.21 -6.11
CA ALA A 185 2.14 1.40 -7.29
C ALA A 185 3.34 1.32 -8.26
N ARG A 186 4.05 2.43 -8.49
CA ARG A 186 5.28 2.45 -9.30
C ARG A 186 6.35 1.49 -8.77
N LYS A 187 6.59 1.52 -7.45
CA LYS A 187 7.58 0.64 -6.81
C LYS A 187 7.18 -0.84 -6.93
N TYR A 188 5.90 -1.14 -6.78
CA TYR A 188 5.41 -2.51 -6.94
C TYR A 188 5.54 -3.00 -8.37
N TRP A 189 5.13 -2.19 -9.35
CA TRP A 189 5.30 -2.53 -10.76
C TRP A 189 6.77 -2.72 -11.13
N ALA A 190 7.66 -1.79 -10.72
CA ALA A 190 9.09 -1.88 -10.97
C ALA A 190 9.69 -3.18 -10.40
N ASN A 191 9.31 -3.55 -9.17
CA ASN A 191 9.79 -4.79 -8.56
C ASN A 191 9.29 -6.03 -9.31
N ALA A 192 8.04 -6.04 -9.75
CA ALA A 192 7.45 -7.15 -10.50
C ALA A 192 8.12 -7.31 -11.88
N ASP A 193 8.25 -6.22 -12.65
CA ASP A 193 8.89 -6.21 -13.97
C ASP A 193 10.38 -6.58 -13.85
N TYR A 194 11.09 -6.09 -12.84
CA TYR A 194 12.48 -6.45 -12.62
C TYR A 194 12.66 -7.93 -12.27
N ALA A 195 11.77 -8.48 -11.45
CA ALA A 195 11.80 -9.90 -11.13
C ALA A 195 11.58 -10.78 -12.38
N GLU A 196 10.62 -10.42 -13.23
CA GLU A 196 10.35 -11.11 -14.51
C GLU A 196 11.56 -11.04 -15.44
N ARG A 197 12.17 -9.86 -15.61
CA ARG A 197 13.39 -9.68 -16.42
C ARG A 197 14.55 -10.52 -15.89
N MET A 198 14.74 -10.57 -14.58
CA MET A 198 15.79 -11.37 -13.97
C MET A 198 15.54 -12.86 -14.17
N GLU A 199 14.29 -13.34 -14.06
CA GLU A 199 13.92 -14.72 -14.33
C GLU A 199 14.19 -15.10 -15.79
N ALA A 200 13.84 -14.23 -16.72
CA ALA A 200 14.12 -14.44 -18.15
C ALA A 200 15.64 -14.58 -18.43
N VAL A 201 16.47 -13.70 -17.85
CA VAL A 201 17.94 -13.75 -17.97
C VAL A 201 18.49 -15.03 -17.36
N LEU A 202 17.98 -15.45 -16.19
CA LEU A 202 18.41 -16.71 -15.55
C LEU A 202 18.00 -17.93 -16.35
N GLY A 203 16.81 -17.92 -16.98
CA GLY A 203 16.34 -19.01 -17.84
C GLY A 203 17.20 -19.22 -19.09
N GLU A 204 17.79 -18.14 -19.62
CA GLU A 204 18.69 -18.19 -20.78
C GLU A 204 20.15 -18.52 -20.38
N THR A 205 20.49 -18.41 -19.10
CA THR A 205 21.85 -18.60 -18.59
C THR A 205 22.18 -20.07 -18.42
N LYS A 206 23.20 -20.55 -19.12
CA LYS A 206 23.78 -21.89 -18.84
C LYS A 206 24.57 -21.83 -17.54
N LEU A 207 24.08 -22.54 -16.54
CA LEU A 207 24.83 -22.75 -15.31
C LEU A 207 25.90 -23.81 -15.54
N GLU A 208 27.15 -23.42 -15.50
CA GLU A 208 28.29 -24.36 -15.48
C GLU A 208 28.71 -24.57 -14.01
N TYR A 209 28.46 -25.76 -13.52
CA TYR A 209 28.88 -26.13 -12.17
C TYR A 209 30.36 -26.52 -12.16
N VAL A 210 31.10 -26.06 -11.16
CA VAL A 210 32.48 -26.49 -10.95
C VAL A 210 32.53 -28.01 -10.70
N PRO A 211 33.60 -28.69 -11.14
CA PRO A 211 33.76 -30.10 -10.86
C PRO A 211 33.60 -30.40 -9.36
N GLY A 212 32.78 -31.39 -9.04
CA GLY A 212 32.48 -31.76 -7.65
C GLY A 212 31.22 -31.11 -7.05
N PHE A 213 30.60 -30.14 -7.70
CA PHE A 213 29.36 -29.50 -7.20
C PHE A 213 28.26 -30.53 -6.93
N ALA A 214 28.07 -31.49 -7.84
CA ALA A 214 27.04 -32.54 -7.71
C ALA A 214 27.33 -33.57 -6.58
N GLN A 215 28.47 -33.49 -5.94
CA GLN A 215 28.88 -34.36 -4.83
C GLN A 215 28.74 -33.67 -3.48
N ILE A 216 28.34 -32.39 -3.47
CA ILE A 216 28.09 -31.62 -2.24
C ILE A 216 26.72 -32.02 -1.71
N GLU A 217 26.70 -32.65 -0.53
CA GLU A 217 25.45 -32.97 0.16
C GLU A 217 25.08 -31.85 1.16
N LEU A 218 23.77 -31.64 1.39
CA LEU A 218 23.31 -30.66 2.36
C LEU A 218 23.88 -30.93 3.77
N ALA A 219 24.13 -32.20 4.08
CA ALA A 219 24.73 -32.64 5.34
C ALA A 219 26.17 -32.11 5.56
N ASP A 220 26.86 -31.72 4.48
CA ASP A 220 28.23 -31.16 4.59
C ASP A 220 28.22 -29.74 5.16
N PHE A 221 27.04 -29.06 5.16
CA PHE A 221 26.86 -27.69 5.62
C PHE A 221 26.13 -27.58 6.98
N ILE A 222 25.54 -28.68 7.46
CA ILE A 222 24.83 -28.74 8.73
C ILE A 222 25.69 -29.48 9.73
N LYS A 223 26.50 -28.75 10.51
CA LYS A 223 27.16 -29.25 11.69
C LYS A 223 26.51 -28.74 12.94
#